data_351e95fda62fa8f5a2884fbabfd607a5
#
_entry.id   351e95fda62fa8f5a2884fbabfd607a5
#
_cell.length_a   1.000
_cell.length_b   1.000
_cell.length_c   1.000
_cell.angle_alpha   90.00
_cell.angle_beta   90.00
_cell.angle_gamma   90.00
#
_symmetry.space_group_name_H-M   'P 1'
#
loop_
_entity.id
_entity.type
_entity.pdbx_description
1 polymer ?
#
loop_
_entity_poly.entity_id
_entity_poly.type
_entity_poly.pdbx_seq_one_letter_code
_entity_poly.pdbx_strand_id
1 'polypeptide(L)'
;MLENSKLSSRFKKADKKEVKLPYKFSFVRKNVSDEKAEEIVEPQKQELENAIENEVAPQNLDISVVENDLKKDLIEKINSIPVWGEYSQEKQKELIKSFVDNKFSVEKYSFSDDDKQKLIEKLSSAVIGFGPLEYLISQENVSAIFVNGTNSVHIEIGGRILNTEMMLSNQQLEFLINSISGMVCTKIDLSKNVWNVKYNNLLISVITANISNSGTNIIIRKTVEFNIESILDNAFVSREVLDFIINAISEKKNIIFSGDINSGKTTFLDVLINTTILNKRAVLLEKSSQINSKSNYLMKFCIDTKSTDLDEIVENIMKIEPEYIISDLNTSIIEFSERKGCISTLCASSVEAAISKLVNNVVVNENLSEKLAKNKVLTNYDYLVQINKLDNGKRCVTSIVELSPARTAALSVKLVSKLENGQYINDFPQPLTSFRVETLISQSGSMSSRFYH
;
A
#
# COMPACT_ATOMS: atom_id res chain seq x y z
N MET A 1 -22.47 60.10 12.94
CA MET A 1 -21.65 61.09 12.18
C MET A 1 -20.41 60.34 11.87
N LEU A 2 -20.27 59.92 10.62
CA LEU A 2 -19.24 60.23 9.65
C LEU A 2 -17.88 59.70 10.07
N GLU A 3 -17.16 58.81 9.38
CA GLU A 3 -16.92 58.74 7.95
C GLU A 3 -16.50 57.35 7.50
N ASN A 4 -17.20 56.84 6.53
CA ASN A 4 -16.74 55.87 5.55
C ASN A 4 -15.78 56.60 4.58
N SER A 5 -14.66 56.02 4.23
CA SER A 5 -14.27 55.94 2.82
C SER A 5 -12.80 55.57 2.59
N LYS A 6 -12.62 54.75 1.57
CA LYS A 6 -11.39 54.58 0.77
C LYS A 6 -10.37 53.57 1.23
N LEU A 7 -10.59 52.33 0.80
CA LEU A 7 -9.52 51.46 0.28
C LEU A 7 -10.09 50.49 -0.78
N SER A 8 -10.55 51.08 -1.87
CA SER A 8 -10.73 50.36 -3.14
C SER A 8 -9.75 50.95 -4.12
N SER A 9 -9.02 50.14 -4.78
CA SER A 9 -8.14 50.39 -5.92
C SER A 9 -6.67 50.06 -5.65
N ARG A 10 -6.32 48.82 -5.91
CA ARG A 10 -5.02 48.38 -6.47
C ARG A 10 -5.00 46.88 -6.70
N PHE A 11 -5.87 46.39 -7.57
CA PHE A 11 -5.56 45.15 -8.29
C PHE A 11 -5.39 45.49 -9.76
N LYS A 12 -4.13 45.66 -10.16
CA LYS A 12 -3.73 45.71 -11.56
C LYS A 12 -3.98 44.33 -12.18
N LYS A 13 -4.72 44.32 -13.29
CA LYS A 13 -4.86 43.24 -14.24
C LYS A 13 -3.49 42.65 -14.58
N ALA A 14 -3.29 41.38 -14.30
CA ALA A 14 -2.21 40.61 -14.90
C ALA A 14 -2.76 39.95 -16.19
N ASP A 15 -2.06 40.18 -17.28
CA ASP A 15 -2.35 39.72 -18.61
C ASP A 15 -2.44 38.18 -18.66
N LYS A 16 -3.56 37.71 -19.17
CA LYS A 16 -3.73 36.29 -19.59
C LYS A 16 -2.86 36.05 -20.83
N LYS A 17 -1.69 35.50 -20.67
CA LYS A 17 -0.99 34.80 -21.75
C LYS A 17 -1.64 33.44 -21.95
N GLU A 18 -2.37 33.30 -23.04
CA GLU A 18 -2.83 32.00 -23.53
C GLU A 18 -1.62 31.14 -23.87
N VAL A 19 -1.47 30.03 -23.13
CA VAL A 19 -0.56 28.95 -23.48
C VAL A 19 -1.29 28.09 -24.52
N LYS A 20 -0.89 28.19 -25.77
CA LYS A 20 -1.35 27.32 -26.86
C LYS A 20 -0.85 25.90 -26.59
N LEU A 21 -1.74 25.00 -26.25
CA LEU A 21 -1.50 23.56 -26.26
C LEU A 21 -1.48 23.04 -27.71
N PRO A 22 -0.45 22.30 -28.12
CA PRO A 22 -0.36 21.77 -29.48
C PRO A 22 -1.00 20.41 -29.58
N TYR A 23 -2.29 20.26 -29.61
CA TYR A 23 -3.01 19.13 -30.24
C TYR A 23 -4.52 19.28 -29.99
N LYS A 24 -5.23 19.68 -31.05
CA LYS A 24 -6.69 19.53 -31.14
C LYS A 24 -7.00 18.11 -31.64
N PHE A 25 -7.63 17.29 -30.81
CA PHE A 25 -8.31 16.08 -31.28
C PHE A 25 -9.69 16.47 -31.79
N SER A 26 -9.89 16.40 -33.13
CA SER A 26 -11.20 16.45 -33.75
C SER A 26 -11.64 15.03 -34.08
N PHE A 27 -12.69 14.55 -33.39
CA PHE A 27 -13.39 13.34 -33.82
C PHE A 27 -14.25 13.70 -35.08
N VAL A 28 -13.84 13.22 -36.23
CA VAL A 28 -14.69 13.19 -37.41
C VAL A 28 -15.22 11.76 -37.57
N ARG A 29 -16.50 11.56 -37.26
CA ARG A 29 -17.26 10.41 -37.75
C ARG A 29 -17.47 10.61 -39.26
N LYS A 30 -16.88 9.77 -40.09
CA LYS A 30 -17.28 9.60 -41.51
C LYS A 30 -18.01 8.27 -41.62
N ASN A 31 -19.31 8.39 -41.91
CA ASN A 31 -20.09 7.35 -42.53
C ASN A 31 -19.60 7.24 -43.99
N VAL A 32 -19.24 6.04 -44.42
CA VAL A 32 -18.98 5.73 -45.82
C VAL A 32 -20.08 4.80 -46.26
N SER A 33 -20.93 5.33 -47.13
CA SER A 33 -21.82 4.57 -48.01
C SER A 33 -21.07 4.18 -49.27
N ASP A 34 -21.31 2.96 -49.69
CA ASP A 34 -20.81 2.34 -50.93
C ASP A 34 -21.09 3.21 -52.14
N GLU A 35 -20.12 3.28 -53.09
CA GLU A 35 -20.23 3.06 -54.52
C GLU A 35 -19.03 3.64 -55.27
N LYS A 36 -18.56 2.80 -56.20
CA LYS A 36 -17.73 3.03 -57.39
C LYS A 36 -16.27 2.62 -57.36
N ALA A 37 -16.10 1.37 -57.75
CA ALA A 37 -14.92 0.92 -58.47
C ALA A 37 -14.97 1.54 -59.91
N GLU A 38 -13.81 1.98 -60.41
CA GLU A 38 -13.37 1.77 -61.78
C GLU A 38 -12.10 2.58 -62.12
N GLU A 39 -11.11 1.86 -62.65
CA GLU A 39 -10.02 2.27 -63.55
C GLU A 39 -9.03 3.36 -63.10
N ILE A 40 -7.77 2.92 -62.78
CA ILE A 40 -6.55 3.56 -63.28
C ILE A 40 -5.46 2.50 -63.47
N VAL A 41 -5.26 2.12 -64.69
CA VAL A 41 -4.06 1.97 -65.55
C VAL A 41 -2.79 1.43 -64.89
N GLU A 42 -2.39 0.20 -65.26
CA GLU A 42 -1.02 -0.31 -65.27
C GLU A 42 -0.10 0.55 -66.17
N PRO A 43 0.98 1.17 -65.64
CA PRO A 43 2.32 0.62 -65.79
C PRO A 43 3.33 1.04 -64.70
N GLN A 44 3.13 0.72 -63.44
CA GLN A 44 4.14 0.93 -62.39
C GLN A 44 4.49 -0.34 -61.61
N LYS A 45 4.07 -1.51 -62.11
CA LYS A 45 4.33 -2.79 -61.43
C LYS A 45 5.74 -3.34 -61.69
N GLN A 46 6.38 -2.93 -62.80
CA GLN A 46 7.72 -3.43 -63.16
C GLN A 46 8.89 -2.68 -62.54
N GLU A 47 8.71 -1.43 -62.08
CA GLU A 47 9.76 -0.71 -61.35
C GLU A 47 9.75 -1.02 -59.84
N LEU A 48 8.62 -1.48 -59.26
CA LEU A 48 8.56 -1.90 -57.88
C LEU A 48 9.10 -3.33 -57.66
N GLU A 49 9.01 -4.21 -58.64
CA GLU A 49 9.53 -5.57 -58.55
C GLU A 49 11.07 -5.61 -58.64
N ASN A 50 11.72 -4.65 -59.33
CA ASN A 50 13.19 -4.53 -59.40
C ASN A 50 13.83 -3.80 -58.20
N ALA A 51 13.02 -3.19 -57.30
CA ALA A 51 13.51 -2.58 -56.07
C ALA A 51 13.48 -3.53 -54.85
N ILE A 52 12.88 -4.71 -55.01
CA ILE A 52 12.71 -5.69 -53.92
C ILE A 52 13.81 -6.77 -53.92
N GLU A 53 14.66 -6.85 -54.94
CA GLU A 53 15.78 -7.81 -55.03
C GLU A 53 17.13 -7.27 -54.54
N ASN A 54 17.19 -6.27 -53.67
CA ASN A 54 18.35 -6.10 -52.82
C ASN A 54 18.17 -6.95 -51.58
N GLU A 55 18.51 -8.23 -51.70
CA GLU A 55 18.79 -9.12 -50.56
C GLU A 55 19.77 -8.43 -49.60
N VAL A 56 19.20 -7.86 -48.54
CA VAL A 56 20.01 -7.63 -47.33
C VAL A 56 20.36 -9.01 -46.82
N ALA A 57 21.59 -9.45 -47.01
CA ALA A 57 22.12 -10.69 -46.48
C ALA A 57 21.81 -10.77 -44.99
N PRO A 58 21.39 -11.94 -44.43
CA PRO A 58 21.11 -12.09 -43.02
C PRO A 58 22.37 -11.68 -42.24
N GLN A 59 22.24 -10.60 -41.45
CA GLN A 59 23.30 -10.14 -40.56
C GLN A 59 23.45 -11.19 -39.46
N ASN A 60 24.56 -11.91 -39.44
CA ASN A 60 25.04 -12.70 -38.30
C ASN A 60 25.44 -11.74 -37.17
N LEU A 61 24.44 -11.06 -36.57
CA LEU A 61 24.62 -10.24 -35.38
C LEU A 61 24.71 -11.16 -34.16
N ASP A 62 25.61 -10.81 -33.24
CA ASP A 62 25.69 -11.49 -31.95
C ASP A 62 24.34 -11.28 -31.21
N ILE A 63 23.75 -12.38 -30.72
CA ILE A 63 22.45 -12.37 -30.05
C ILE A 63 22.42 -11.40 -28.85
N SER A 64 23.57 -11.15 -28.22
CA SER A 64 23.69 -10.21 -27.10
C SER A 64 23.53 -8.74 -27.52
N VAL A 65 23.92 -8.38 -28.75
CA VAL A 65 23.74 -7.02 -29.29
C VAL A 65 22.27 -6.81 -29.61
N VAL A 66 21.64 -7.78 -30.28
CA VAL A 66 20.22 -7.76 -30.59
C VAL A 66 19.36 -7.74 -29.34
N GLU A 67 19.73 -8.51 -28.30
CA GLU A 67 19.08 -8.49 -26.98
C GLU A 67 19.05 -7.09 -26.36
N ASN A 68 20.20 -6.39 -26.37
CA ASN A 68 20.30 -5.06 -25.78
C ASN A 68 19.48 -4.01 -26.53
N ASP A 69 19.49 -4.05 -27.88
CA ASP A 69 18.73 -3.12 -28.69
C ASP A 69 17.21 -3.37 -28.55
N LEU A 70 16.80 -4.63 -28.62
CA LEU A 70 15.38 -5.00 -28.43
C LEU A 70 14.91 -4.67 -27.02
N LYS A 71 15.74 -4.84 -26.00
CA LYS A 71 15.42 -4.47 -24.62
C LYS A 71 15.17 -2.97 -24.48
N LYS A 72 16.01 -2.15 -25.11
CA LYS A 72 15.87 -0.70 -25.11
C LYS A 72 14.56 -0.25 -25.78
N ASP A 73 14.31 -0.76 -27.00
CA ASP A 73 13.09 -0.45 -27.76
C ASP A 73 11.83 -0.94 -27.03
N LEU A 74 11.91 -2.11 -26.39
CA LEU A 74 10.80 -2.66 -25.61
C LEU A 74 10.49 -1.80 -24.39
N ILE A 75 11.50 -1.35 -23.64
CA ILE A 75 11.30 -0.46 -22.49
C ILE A 75 10.69 0.87 -22.94
N GLU A 76 11.17 1.46 -24.04
CA GLU A 76 10.60 2.69 -24.57
C GLU A 76 9.12 2.50 -24.97
N LYS A 77 8.80 1.40 -25.63
CA LYS A 77 7.42 1.04 -26.00
C LYS A 77 6.54 0.85 -24.78
N ILE A 78 7.01 0.13 -23.76
CA ILE A 78 6.28 -0.10 -22.50
C ILE A 78 6.02 1.21 -21.78
N ASN A 79 6.99 2.11 -21.69
CA ASN A 79 6.84 3.43 -21.07
C ASN A 79 5.79 4.29 -21.80
N SER A 80 5.50 4.01 -23.06
CA SER A 80 4.43 4.66 -23.83
C SER A 80 3.03 4.09 -23.54
N ILE A 81 2.93 2.96 -22.83
CA ILE A 81 1.67 2.29 -22.46
C ILE A 81 1.24 2.71 -21.05
N PRO A 82 0.23 3.57 -20.90
CA PRO A 82 -0.12 4.14 -19.58
C PRO A 82 -0.56 3.12 -18.52
N VAL A 83 -1.02 1.96 -18.95
CA VAL A 83 -1.63 0.91 -18.10
C VAL A 83 -0.81 -0.39 -18.05
N TRP A 84 0.47 -0.35 -18.41
CA TRP A 84 1.30 -1.57 -18.45
C TRP A 84 1.28 -2.38 -17.15
N GLY A 85 1.38 -1.71 -16.00
CA GLY A 85 1.37 -2.36 -14.69
C GLY A 85 0.02 -2.95 -14.28
N GLU A 86 -1.09 -2.59 -14.95
CA GLU A 86 -2.43 -3.12 -14.68
C GLU A 86 -2.71 -4.42 -15.45
N TYR A 87 -1.90 -4.74 -16.47
CA TYR A 87 -2.06 -5.99 -17.21
C TYR A 87 -1.59 -7.20 -16.41
N SER A 88 -2.30 -8.33 -16.55
CA SER A 88 -1.83 -9.61 -15.98
C SER A 88 -0.49 -10.01 -16.60
N GLN A 89 0.30 -10.80 -15.87
CA GLN A 89 1.61 -11.26 -16.37
C GLN A 89 1.50 -12.05 -17.68
N GLU A 90 0.41 -12.81 -17.88
CA GLU A 90 0.13 -13.53 -19.13
C GLU A 90 -0.04 -12.55 -20.28
N LYS A 91 -0.82 -11.48 -20.07
CA LYS A 91 -1.04 -10.44 -21.08
C LYS A 91 0.22 -9.67 -21.41
N GLN A 92 1.03 -9.36 -20.40
CA GLN A 92 2.35 -8.75 -20.60
C GLN A 92 3.28 -9.65 -21.43
N LYS A 93 3.34 -10.95 -21.15
CA LYS A 93 4.12 -11.92 -21.94
C LYS A 93 3.64 -12.02 -23.39
N GLU A 94 2.33 -12.04 -23.61
CA GLU A 94 1.75 -12.04 -24.95
C GLU A 94 2.16 -10.81 -25.76
N LEU A 95 2.12 -9.62 -25.15
CA LEU A 95 2.53 -8.38 -25.79
C LEU A 95 4.02 -8.34 -26.11
N ILE A 96 4.87 -8.85 -25.22
CA ILE A 96 6.32 -8.98 -25.47
C ILE A 96 6.59 -9.93 -26.61
N LYS A 97 5.92 -11.09 -26.63
CA LYS A 97 6.05 -12.06 -27.74
C LYS A 97 5.68 -11.40 -29.06
N SER A 98 4.53 -10.73 -29.12
CA SER A 98 4.08 -10.02 -30.33
C SER A 98 5.06 -8.93 -30.78
N PHE A 99 5.69 -8.24 -29.82
CA PHE A 99 6.72 -7.24 -30.13
C PHE A 99 7.96 -7.88 -30.75
N VAL A 100 8.47 -8.97 -30.17
CA VAL A 100 9.63 -9.69 -30.70
C VAL A 100 9.32 -10.27 -32.08
N ASP A 101 8.15 -10.91 -32.25
CA ASP A 101 7.73 -11.48 -33.54
C ASP A 101 7.67 -10.42 -34.63
N ASN A 102 7.13 -9.23 -34.32
CA ASN A 102 7.08 -8.11 -35.26
C ASN A 102 8.47 -7.61 -35.64
N LYS A 103 9.34 -7.38 -34.67
CA LYS A 103 10.73 -6.92 -34.88
C LYS A 103 11.53 -7.93 -35.72
N PHE A 104 11.41 -9.23 -35.45
CA PHE A 104 12.05 -10.27 -36.22
C PHE A 104 11.57 -10.32 -37.68
N SER A 105 10.29 -10.04 -37.90
CA SER A 105 9.71 -9.98 -39.24
C SER A 105 10.19 -8.76 -40.01
N VAL A 106 10.34 -7.61 -39.37
CA VAL A 106 10.73 -6.34 -40.00
C VAL A 106 12.24 -6.29 -40.27
N GLU A 107 13.06 -6.71 -39.30
CA GLU A 107 14.53 -6.59 -39.37
C GLU A 107 15.20 -7.84 -39.91
N LYS A 108 14.42 -8.88 -40.31
CA LYS A 108 14.89 -10.13 -40.94
C LYS A 108 16.03 -10.81 -40.16
N TYR A 109 15.96 -10.83 -38.81
CA TYR A 109 16.93 -11.56 -38.02
C TYR A 109 16.85 -13.07 -38.29
N SER A 110 18.02 -13.72 -38.45
CA SER A 110 18.13 -15.16 -38.68
C SER A 110 18.64 -15.86 -37.43
N PHE A 111 17.72 -16.15 -36.50
CA PHE A 111 18.00 -16.94 -35.29
C PHE A 111 17.16 -18.21 -35.26
N SER A 112 17.61 -19.22 -34.53
CA SER A 112 16.82 -20.42 -34.28
C SER A 112 15.57 -20.11 -33.43
N ASP A 113 14.52 -20.91 -33.58
CA ASP A 113 13.31 -20.78 -32.74
C ASP A 113 13.62 -20.91 -31.25
N ASP A 114 14.61 -21.73 -30.87
CA ASP A 114 15.08 -21.91 -29.50
C ASP A 114 15.75 -20.63 -28.96
N ASP A 115 16.60 -19.99 -29.76
CA ASP A 115 17.24 -18.72 -29.40
C ASP A 115 16.23 -17.58 -29.27
N LYS A 116 15.24 -17.55 -30.15
CA LYS A 116 14.14 -16.59 -30.11
C LYS A 116 13.31 -16.79 -28.84
N GLN A 117 13.01 -18.01 -28.45
CA GLN A 117 12.28 -18.32 -27.24
C GLN A 117 13.06 -17.89 -25.98
N LYS A 118 14.38 -18.19 -25.93
CA LYS A 118 15.25 -17.73 -24.85
C LYS A 118 15.33 -16.22 -24.75
N LEU A 119 15.33 -15.52 -25.90
CA LEU A 119 15.31 -14.07 -25.95
C LEU A 119 13.98 -13.50 -25.39
N ILE A 120 12.83 -14.09 -25.76
CA ILE A 120 11.53 -13.70 -25.22
C ILE A 120 11.50 -13.89 -23.70
N GLU A 121 12.03 -14.99 -23.17
CA GLU A 121 12.11 -15.25 -21.74
C GLU A 121 13.00 -14.22 -21.01
N LYS A 122 14.17 -13.91 -21.56
CA LYS A 122 15.06 -12.88 -21.01
C LYS A 122 14.45 -11.49 -21.03
N LEU A 123 13.83 -11.10 -22.15
CA LEU A 123 13.13 -9.81 -22.26
C LEU A 123 11.95 -9.76 -21.30
N SER A 124 11.19 -10.85 -21.18
CA SER A 124 10.08 -10.94 -20.25
C SER A 124 10.54 -10.75 -18.79
N SER A 125 11.61 -11.45 -18.39
CA SER A 125 12.17 -11.31 -17.04
C SER A 125 12.69 -9.90 -16.73
N ALA A 126 13.06 -9.14 -17.76
CA ALA A 126 13.56 -7.78 -17.59
C ALA A 126 12.48 -6.72 -17.44
N VAL A 127 11.24 -6.98 -17.91
CA VAL A 127 10.18 -5.95 -18.00
C VAL A 127 8.81 -6.38 -17.45
N ILE A 128 8.67 -7.60 -16.94
CA ILE A 128 7.45 -8.04 -16.25
C ILE A 128 7.58 -7.76 -14.76
N GLY A 129 6.49 -7.31 -14.14
CA GLY A 129 6.46 -7.06 -12.70
C GLY A 129 7.49 -6.00 -12.28
N PHE A 130 8.40 -6.39 -11.41
CA PHE A 130 9.48 -5.52 -10.90
C PHE A 130 10.75 -5.59 -11.77
N GLY A 131 10.64 -6.11 -12.99
CA GLY A 131 11.76 -6.20 -13.92
C GLY A 131 12.97 -6.96 -13.34
N PRO A 132 14.19 -6.37 -13.33
CA PRO A 132 15.39 -7.07 -12.87
C PRO A 132 15.35 -7.48 -11.39
N LEU A 133 14.44 -6.93 -10.59
CA LEU A 133 14.28 -7.28 -9.17
C LEU A 133 13.33 -8.46 -8.95
N GLU A 134 12.58 -8.89 -9.97
CA GLU A 134 11.56 -9.95 -9.83
C GLU A 134 12.15 -11.25 -9.30
N TYR A 135 13.34 -11.63 -9.78
CA TYR A 135 14.07 -12.80 -9.27
C TYR A 135 14.40 -12.69 -7.78
N LEU A 136 14.85 -11.51 -7.32
CA LEU A 136 15.16 -11.29 -5.90
C LEU A 136 13.89 -11.32 -5.03
N ILE A 137 12.80 -10.81 -5.57
CA ILE A 137 11.49 -10.83 -4.91
C ILE A 137 10.97 -12.27 -4.79
N SER A 138 11.18 -13.12 -5.78
CA SER A 138 10.72 -14.52 -5.74
C SER A 138 11.47 -15.40 -4.75
N GLN A 139 12.68 -15.01 -4.31
CA GLN A 139 13.50 -15.80 -3.37
C GLN A 139 12.88 -15.74 -1.96
N GLU A 140 12.45 -16.86 -1.39
CA GLU A 140 11.78 -16.94 -0.08
C GLU A 140 12.64 -16.42 1.09
N ASN A 141 13.95 -16.61 1.03
CA ASN A 141 14.90 -16.22 2.06
C ASN A 141 15.23 -14.71 2.07
N VAL A 142 14.86 -13.97 1.02
CA VAL A 142 15.05 -12.51 0.93
C VAL A 142 13.90 -11.82 1.65
N SER A 143 14.18 -11.08 2.71
CA SER A 143 13.20 -10.32 3.50
C SER A 143 13.02 -8.87 3.03
N ALA A 144 14.09 -8.27 2.48
CA ALA A 144 14.04 -6.92 1.93
C ALA A 144 15.04 -6.72 0.80
N ILE A 145 14.74 -5.77 -0.10
CA ILE A 145 15.59 -5.33 -1.19
C ILE A 145 15.75 -3.82 -1.07
N PHE A 146 16.98 -3.34 -1.16
CA PHE A 146 17.36 -1.92 -1.08
C PHE A 146 18.00 -1.50 -2.39
N VAL A 147 17.34 -0.66 -3.15
CA VAL A 147 17.87 -0.03 -4.38
C VAL A 147 18.39 1.36 -4.02
N ASN A 148 19.68 1.57 -4.10
CA ASN A 148 20.33 2.85 -3.80
C ASN A 148 20.60 3.63 -5.10
N GLY A 149 19.56 4.17 -5.67
CA GLY A 149 19.62 4.81 -6.98
C GLY A 149 20.10 3.84 -8.06
N THR A 150 21.05 4.28 -8.88
CA THR A 150 21.71 3.44 -9.89
C THR A 150 22.96 2.75 -9.37
N ASN A 151 23.40 3.07 -8.14
CA ASN A 151 24.73 2.68 -7.66
C ASN A 151 24.82 1.23 -7.20
N SER A 152 23.79 0.73 -6.49
CA SER A 152 23.85 -0.62 -5.93
C SER A 152 22.47 -1.13 -5.54
N VAL A 153 22.34 -2.45 -5.55
CA VAL A 153 21.19 -3.18 -5.02
C VAL A 153 21.68 -4.10 -3.90
N HIS A 154 21.07 -4.01 -2.74
CA HIS A 154 21.36 -4.88 -1.59
C HIS A 154 20.12 -5.68 -1.23
N ILE A 155 20.32 -6.84 -0.61
CA ILE A 155 19.24 -7.69 -0.09
C ILE A 155 19.45 -7.96 1.39
N GLU A 156 18.36 -8.20 2.11
CA GLU A 156 18.38 -8.65 3.49
C GLU A 156 17.98 -10.12 3.56
N ILE A 157 18.85 -10.95 4.17
CA ILE A 157 18.61 -12.37 4.42
C ILE A 157 18.93 -12.64 5.89
N GLY A 158 17.93 -13.13 6.65
CA GLY A 158 18.12 -13.46 8.07
C GLY A 158 18.61 -12.28 8.92
N GLY A 159 18.21 -11.04 8.57
CA GLY A 159 18.59 -9.81 9.25
C GLY A 159 20.00 -9.30 8.90
N ARG A 160 20.68 -9.90 7.91
CA ARG A 160 21.98 -9.44 7.39
C ARG A 160 21.81 -8.83 6.01
N ILE A 161 22.45 -7.68 5.79
CA ILE A 161 22.45 -7.01 4.49
C ILE A 161 23.62 -7.53 3.67
N LEU A 162 23.33 -7.98 2.44
CA LEU A 162 24.29 -8.51 1.48
C LEU A 162 24.26 -7.66 0.19
N ASN A 163 25.42 -7.44 -0.40
CA ASN A 163 25.53 -6.81 -1.72
C ASN A 163 25.24 -7.84 -2.82
N THR A 164 24.46 -7.46 -3.84
CA THR A 164 24.13 -8.34 -4.98
C THR A 164 25.04 -8.12 -6.18
N GLU A 165 25.97 -7.15 -6.14
CA GLU A 165 26.73 -6.68 -7.30
C GLU A 165 25.86 -6.13 -8.46
N MET A 166 24.55 -6.11 -8.29
CA MET A 166 23.60 -5.58 -9.28
C MET A 166 23.60 -4.05 -9.24
N MET A 167 23.62 -3.45 -10.42
CA MET A 167 23.43 -2.01 -10.65
C MET A 167 22.27 -1.81 -11.61
N LEU A 168 21.48 -0.76 -11.41
CA LEU A 168 20.38 -0.40 -12.31
C LEU A 168 20.79 0.79 -13.18
N SER A 169 20.43 0.76 -14.46
CA SER A 169 20.51 1.96 -15.30
C SER A 169 19.39 2.95 -14.91
N ASN A 170 19.54 4.23 -15.31
CA ASN A 170 18.47 5.22 -15.13
C ASN A 170 17.15 4.77 -15.74
N GLN A 171 17.19 4.18 -16.93
CA GLN A 171 15.99 3.65 -17.61
C GLN A 171 15.33 2.51 -16.84
N GLN A 172 16.10 1.63 -16.23
CA GLN A 172 15.56 0.54 -15.39
C GLN A 172 14.95 1.06 -14.09
N LEU A 173 15.57 2.08 -13.49
CA LEU A 173 15.02 2.72 -12.28
C LEU A 173 13.70 3.44 -12.58
N GLU A 174 13.64 4.19 -13.70
CA GLU A 174 12.41 4.84 -14.15
C GLU A 174 11.32 3.83 -14.49
N PHE A 175 11.66 2.76 -15.21
CA PHE A 175 10.77 1.65 -15.47
C PHE A 175 10.20 1.05 -14.17
N LEU A 176 11.05 0.82 -13.17
CA LEU A 176 10.64 0.26 -11.88
C LEU A 176 9.63 1.18 -11.17
N ILE A 177 9.88 2.50 -11.16
CA ILE A 177 8.96 3.49 -10.59
C ILE A 177 7.61 3.48 -11.32
N ASN A 178 7.62 3.46 -12.65
CA ASN A 178 6.41 3.43 -13.45
C ASN A 178 5.64 2.11 -13.28
N SER A 179 6.34 0.97 -13.20
CA SER A 179 5.72 -0.34 -12.93
C SER A 179 5.04 -0.37 -11.56
N ILE A 180 5.71 0.13 -10.52
CA ILE A 180 5.12 0.23 -9.18
C ILE A 180 3.87 1.12 -9.21
N SER A 181 3.93 2.27 -9.90
CA SER A 181 2.77 3.17 -10.06
C SER A 181 1.59 2.47 -10.71
N GLY A 182 1.82 1.70 -11.78
CA GLY A 182 0.79 0.93 -12.48
C GLY A 182 0.19 -0.17 -11.61
N MET A 183 1.04 -0.97 -10.91
CA MET A 183 0.59 -2.06 -10.04
C MET A 183 -0.32 -1.59 -8.90
N VAL A 184 -0.10 -0.39 -8.39
CA VAL A 184 -0.89 0.17 -7.28
C VAL A 184 -1.99 1.10 -7.76
N CYS A 185 -2.18 1.24 -9.08
CA CYS A 185 -3.15 2.14 -9.72
C CYS A 185 -3.07 3.58 -9.16
N THR A 186 -1.86 4.00 -8.75
CA THR A 186 -1.63 5.32 -8.15
C THR A 186 -0.33 5.90 -8.66
N LYS A 187 -0.38 7.10 -9.25
CA LYS A 187 0.82 7.79 -9.70
C LYS A 187 1.71 8.16 -8.51
N ILE A 188 2.97 7.77 -8.57
CA ILE A 188 3.97 8.18 -7.58
C ILE A 188 4.22 9.68 -7.74
N ASP A 189 3.93 10.42 -6.69
CA ASP A 189 4.19 11.86 -6.63
C ASP A 189 5.65 12.11 -6.25
N LEU A 190 6.50 12.29 -7.26
CA LEU A 190 7.93 12.56 -7.06
C LEU A 190 8.23 13.94 -6.44
N SER A 191 7.23 14.81 -6.27
CA SER A 191 7.39 16.06 -5.51
C SER A 191 7.45 15.81 -4.00
N LYS A 192 6.90 14.70 -3.51
CA LYS A 192 7.00 14.28 -2.11
C LYS A 192 8.35 13.63 -1.86
N ASN A 193 8.89 13.85 -0.66
CA ASN A 193 10.18 13.29 -0.26
C ASN A 193 10.17 11.77 -0.10
N VAL A 194 9.08 11.22 0.40
CA VAL A 194 8.89 9.79 0.64
C VAL A 194 7.48 9.38 0.23
N TRP A 195 7.39 8.27 -0.47
CA TRP A 195 6.13 7.66 -0.87
C TRP A 195 6.12 6.19 -0.47
N ASN A 196 5.10 5.76 0.26
CA ASN A 196 4.96 4.40 0.76
C ASN A 196 3.67 3.77 0.24
N VAL A 197 3.77 2.52 -0.18
CA VAL A 197 2.61 1.75 -0.65
C VAL A 197 2.79 0.28 -0.32
N LYS A 198 1.67 -0.43 -0.15
CA LYS A 198 1.62 -1.88 -0.07
C LYS A 198 1.05 -2.43 -1.37
N TYR A 199 1.72 -3.42 -1.93
CA TYR A 199 1.27 -4.19 -3.09
C TYR A 199 1.42 -5.68 -2.77
N ASN A 200 0.32 -6.41 -2.69
CA ASN A 200 0.27 -7.79 -2.21
C ASN A 200 0.99 -7.92 -0.85
N ASN A 201 1.99 -8.79 -0.77
CA ASN A 201 2.84 -9.00 0.40
C ASN A 201 4.10 -8.12 0.42
N LEU A 202 4.16 -7.06 -0.38
CA LEU A 202 5.29 -6.15 -0.46
C LEU A 202 4.94 -4.78 0.11
N LEU A 203 5.76 -4.27 1.00
CA LEU A 203 5.76 -2.88 1.43
C LEU A 203 6.87 -2.15 0.69
N ILE A 204 6.49 -1.19 -0.15
CA ILE A 204 7.38 -0.46 -1.03
C ILE A 204 7.48 0.98 -0.56
N SER A 205 8.71 1.44 -0.33
CA SER A 205 9.03 2.82 0.00
C SER A 205 9.89 3.42 -1.10
N VAL A 206 9.44 4.52 -1.70
CA VAL A 206 10.20 5.30 -2.68
C VAL A 206 10.66 6.57 -1.99
N ILE A 207 11.96 6.78 -1.89
CA ILE A 207 12.61 7.98 -1.34
C ILE A 207 13.17 8.75 -2.53
N THR A 208 12.66 9.94 -2.76
CA THR A 208 12.98 10.71 -3.97
C THR A 208 14.36 11.35 -3.90
N ALA A 209 14.89 11.70 -5.06
CA ALA A 209 16.15 12.42 -5.20
C ALA A 209 16.17 13.79 -4.50
N ASN A 210 15.00 14.32 -4.11
CA ASN A 210 14.90 15.60 -3.40
C ASN A 210 15.62 15.61 -2.05
N ILE A 211 15.70 14.43 -1.39
CA ILE A 211 16.35 14.28 -0.07
C ILE A 211 17.46 13.21 -0.08
N SER A 212 17.74 12.59 -1.22
CA SER A 212 18.74 11.54 -1.34
C SER A 212 19.83 11.93 -2.32
N ASN A 213 21.09 11.91 -1.86
CA ASN A 213 22.27 12.20 -2.69
C ASN A 213 22.57 11.09 -3.71
N SER A 214 22.05 9.87 -3.50
CA SER A 214 22.23 8.74 -4.41
C SER A 214 21.19 8.67 -5.53
N GLY A 215 20.32 9.68 -5.64
CA GLY A 215 19.15 9.67 -6.51
C GLY A 215 17.93 9.04 -5.84
N THR A 216 16.95 8.59 -6.62
CA THR A 216 15.76 7.95 -6.07
C THR A 216 16.09 6.56 -5.54
N ASN A 217 15.81 6.31 -4.27
CA ASN A 217 15.99 5.02 -3.62
C ASN A 217 14.66 4.28 -3.50
N ILE A 218 14.70 2.96 -3.64
CA ILE A 218 13.51 2.12 -3.49
C ILE A 218 13.81 1.02 -2.47
N ILE A 219 12.95 0.87 -1.49
CA ILE A 219 13.03 -0.17 -0.49
C ILE A 219 11.79 -1.06 -0.67
N ILE A 220 12.00 -2.34 -0.94
CA ILE A 220 10.95 -3.33 -1.05
C ILE A 220 11.12 -4.31 0.11
N ARG A 221 10.14 -4.37 1.03
CA ARG A 221 10.14 -5.32 2.15
C ARG A 221 9.02 -6.33 1.96
N LYS A 222 9.33 -7.61 2.12
CA LYS A 222 8.30 -8.63 2.16
C LYS A 222 7.59 -8.59 3.50
N THR A 223 6.27 -8.54 3.45
CA THR A 223 5.42 -8.65 4.63
C THR A 223 4.89 -10.08 4.70
N VAL A 224 4.97 -10.68 5.87
CA VAL A 224 4.31 -11.96 6.13
C VAL A 224 2.85 -11.65 6.42
N GLU A 225 1.92 -12.31 5.72
CA GLU A 225 0.51 -12.27 6.11
C GLU A 225 0.36 -13.09 7.40
N PHE A 226 -0.15 -12.43 8.42
CA PHE A 226 -0.49 -13.08 9.67
C PHE A 226 -2.00 -13.41 9.69
N ASN A 227 -2.31 -14.58 10.19
CA ASN A 227 -3.67 -15.00 10.52
C ASN A 227 -3.76 -15.33 12.01
N ILE A 228 -4.94 -15.73 12.49
CA ILE A 228 -5.13 -16.09 13.89
C ILE A 228 -4.18 -17.20 14.34
N GLU A 229 -4.01 -18.22 13.52
CA GLU A 229 -3.14 -19.35 13.83
C GLU A 229 -1.69 -18.90 13.99
N SER A 230 -1.19 -18.12 13.04
CA SER A 230 0.19 -17.61 13.09
C SER A 230 0.47 -16.71 14.29
N ILE A 231 -0.48 -15.88 14.75
CA ILE A 231 -0.28 -15.05 15.94
C ILE A 231 -0.32 -15.88 17.23
N LEU A 232 -1.09 -16.96 17.28
CA LEU A 232 -1.11 -17.91 18.39
C LEU A 232 0.18 -18.75 18.44
N ASP A 233 0.61 -19.31 17.31
CA ASP A 233 1.82 -20.13 17.19
C ASP A 233 3.08 -19.34 17.52
N ASN A 234 3.14 -18.07 17.13
CA ASN A 234 4.20 -17.15 17.51
C ASN A 234 4.08 -16.67 18.98
N ALA A 235 3.05 -17.13 19.71
CA ALA A 235 2.71 -16.69 21.06
C ALA A 235 2.75 -15.14 21.20
N PHE A 236 2.21 -14.47 20.19
CA PHE A 236 1.97 -13.02 20.24
C PHE A 236 0.89 -12.69 21.26
N VAL A 237 -0.07 -13.58 21.41
CA VAL A 237 -1.17 -13.50 22.36
C VAL A 237 -1.62 -14.93 22.73
N SER A 238 -2.14 -15.16 23.95
CA SER A 238 -2.78 -16.44 24.27
C SER A 238 -4.18 -16.51 23.66
N ARG A 239 -4.70 -17.74 23.49
CA ARG A 239 -6.05 -17.96 22.98
C ARG A 239 -7.11 -17.26 23.80
N GLU A 240 -7.03 -17.36 25.13
CA GLU A 240 -7.98 -16.73 26.06
C GLU A 240 -8.00 -15.20 25.94
N VAL A 241 -6.81 -14.58 25.85
CA VAL A 241 -6.67 -13.13 25.69
C VAL A 241 -7.17 -12.69 24.30
N LEU A 242 -6.92 -13.48 23.27
CA LEU A 242 -7.44 -13.20 21.92
C LEU A 242 -8.96 -13.30 21.86
N ASP A 243 -9.55 -14.36 22.46
CA ASP A 243 -11.01 -14.52 22.59
C ASP A 243 -11.65 -13.33 23.30
N PHE A 244 -11.02 -12.84 24.36
CA PHE A 244 -11.46 -11.64 25.07
C PHE A 244 -11.48 -10.40 24.15
N ILE A 245 -10.39 -10.15 23.41
CA ILE A 245 -10.28 -9.00 22.50
C ILE A 245 -11.34 -9.09 21.38
N ILE A 246 -11.50 -10.28 20.79
CA ILE A 246 -12.50 -10.51 19.73
C ILE A 246 -13.92 -10.26 20.24
N ASN A 247 -14.24 -10.74 21.44
CA ASN A 247 -15.53 -10.51 22.08
C ASN A 247 -15.75 -9.01 22.35
N ALA A 248 -14.75 -8.31 22.88
CA ALA A 248 -14.83 -6.87 23.11
C ALA A 248 -15.09 -6.08 21.81
N ILE A 249 -14.41 -6.44 20.70
CA ILE A 249 -14.68 -5.87 19.37
C ILE A 249 -16.12 -6.16 18.93
N SER A 250 -16.57 -7.41 19.07
CA SER A 250 -17.91 -7.82 18.67
C SER A 250 -19.02 -7.09 19.45
N GLU A 251 -18.77 -6.75 20.71
CA GLU A 251 -19.64 -5.92 21.56
C GLU A 251 -19.51 -4.42 21.26
N LYS A 252 -18.76 -4.03 20.23
CA LYS A 252 -18.50 -2.64 19.84
C LYS A 252 -17.88 -1.80 20.97
N LYS A 253 -16.99 -2.41 21.75
CA LYS A 253 -16.20 -1.69 22.74
C LYS A 253 -15.18 -0.78 22.05
N ASN A 254 -14.89 0.34 22.69
CA ASN A 254 -13.85 1.26 22.24
C ASN A 254 -12.50 0.82 22.78
N ILE A 255 -11.58 0.46 21.88
CA ILE A 255 -10.31 -0.19 22.22
C ILE A 255 -9.12 0.60 21.67
N ILE A 256 -8.10 0.76 22.50
CA ILE A 256 -6.82 1.33 22.09
C ILE A 256 -5.75 0.24 22.09
N PHE A 257 -5.09 0.05 20.96
CA PHE A 257 -3.89 -0.76 20.84
C PHE A 257 -2.66 0.14 20.98
N SER A 258 -1.99 0.05 22.13
CA SER A 258 -0.80 0.84 22.47
C SER A 258 0.47 0.02 22.33
N GLY A 259 1.58 0.67 22.03
CA GLY A 259 2.91 0.04 21.95
C GLY A 259 3.90 0.92 21.21
N ASP A 260 5.18 0.60 21.32
CA ASP A 260 6.25 1.31 20.62
C ASP A 260 6.18 1.13 19.08
N ILE A 261 6.99 1.91 18.37
CA ILE A 261 7.17 1.74 16.92
C ILE A 261 7.67 0.31 16.65
N ASN A 262 7.10 -0.35 15.65
CA ASN A 262 7.41 -1.74 15.29
C ASN A 262 7.07 -2.79 16.39
N SER A 263 6.19 -2.50 17.33
CA SER A 263 5.71 -3.49 18.32
C SER A 263 4.72 -4.52 17.72
N GLY A 264 4.17 -4.28 16.53
CA GLY A 264 3.22 -5.17 15.85
C GLY A 264 1.75 -4.74 15.91
N LYS A 265 1.45 -3.50 16.35
CA LYS A 265 0.08 -2.97 16.44
C LYS A 265 -0.69 -3.09 15.13
N THR A 266 -0.15 -2.52 14.03
CA THR A 266 -0.77 -2.55 12.70
C THR A 266 -0.98 -3.98 12.19
N THR A 267 0.01 -4.87 12.40
CA THR A 267 -0.10 -6.29 12.02
C THR A 267 -1.21 -6.99 12.79
N PHE A 268 -1.30 -6.76 14.10
CA PHE A 268 -2.35 -7.34 14.93
C PHE A 268 -3.73 -6.80 14.55
N LEU A 269 -3.82 -5.50 14.29
CA LEU A 269 -5.04 -4.85 13.83
C LEU A 269 -5.49 -5.41 12.47
N ASP A 270 -4.57 -5.65 11.53
CA ASP A 270 -4.87 -6.27 10.23
C ASP A 270 -5.51 -7.67 10.40
N VAL A 271 -4.96 -8.51 11.29
CA VAL A 271 -5.56 -9.82 11.63
C VAL A 271 -6.96 -9.67 12.22
N LEU A 272 -7.15 -8.75 13.17
CA LEU A 272 -8.44 -8.54 13.83
C LEU A 272 -9.50 -8.02 12.83
N ILE A 273 -9.16 -7.08 11.95
CA ILE A 273 -10.06 -6.56 10.91
C ILE A 273 -10.51 -7.70 9.99
N ASN A 274 -9.57 -8.50 9.50
CA ASN A 274 -9.84 -9.60 8.58
C ASN A 274 -10.58 -10.78 9.24
N THR A 275 -10.71 -10.77 10.55
CA THR A 275 -11.36 -11.83 11.31
C THR A 275 -12.72 -11.41 11.85
N THR A 276 -12.80 -10.24 12.48
CA THR A 276 -13.99 -9.83 13.24
C THR A 276 -14.86 -8.81 12.50
N ILE A 277 -14.27 -8.02 11.59
CA ILE A 277 -14.94 -6.88 10.95
C ILE A 277 -15.19 -7.11 9.45
N LEU A 278 -14.81 -8.28 8.91
CA LEU A 278 -14.83 -8.59 7.48
C LEU A 278 -16.16 -8.27 6.78
N ASN A 279 -17.30 -8.54 7.44
CA ASN A 279 -18.65 -8.36 6.92
C ASN A 279 -19.39 -7.17 7.57
N LYS A 280 -18.64 -6.21 8.14
CA LYS A 280 -19.18 -5.05 8.83
C LYS A 280 -18.86 -3.78 8.08
N ARG A 281 -19.79 -2.84 8.05
CA ARG A 281 -19.54 -1.51 7.49
C ARG A 281 -18.58 -0.76 8.41
N ALA A 282 -17.38 -0.56 7.91
CA ALA A 282 -16.31 0.05 8.69
C ALA A 282 -15.54 1.10 7.88
N VAL A 283 -14.93 2.03 8.60
CA VAL A 283 -14.00 3.02 8.07
C VAL A 283 -12.63 2.79 8.68
N LEU A 284 -11.60 2.77 7.85
CA LEU A 284 -10.21 2.68 8.24
C LEU A 284 -9.47 3.95 7.82
N LEU A 285 -8.83 4.59 8.80
CA LEU A 285 -7.92 5.71 8.60
C LEU A 285 -6.49 5.26 8.88
N GLU A 286 -5.61 5.46 7.92
CA GLU A 286 -4.19 5.09 8.05
C GLU A 286 -3.28 6.18 7.42
N LYS A 287 -2.03 6.27 7.88
CA LYS A 287 -1.02 7.19 7.31
C LYS A 287 -0.42 6.67 6.00
N SER A 288 -0.38 5.36 5.85
CA SER A 288 0.12 4.68 4.68
C SER A 288 -0.63 3.36 4.55
N SER A 289 -0.99 2.97 3.33
CA SER A 289 -1.80 1.78 3.08
C SER A 289 -1.03 0.50 3.46
N GLN A 290 -1.09 0.11 4.74
CA GLN A 290 -0.41 -1.07 5.29
C GLN A 290 -1.38 -2.23 5.56
N ILE A 291 -2.62 -1.91 5.92
CA ILE A 291 -3.64 -2.90 6.25
C ILE A 291 -4.26 -3.46 4.97
N ASN A 292 -4.18 -4.78 4.81
CA ASN A 292 -4.69 -5.48 3.63
C ASN A 292 -6.01 -6.19 3.95
N SER A 293 -7.11 -5.43 4.01
CA SER A 293 -8.41 -6.01 4.29
C SER A 293 -9.02 -6.65 3.04
N LYS A 294 -9.56 -7.85 3.24
CA LYS A 294 -10.36 -8.60 2.27
C LYS A 294 -11.85 -8.19 2.29
N SER A 295 -12.22 -7.22 3.12
CA SER A 295 -13.61 -6.75 3.26
C SER A 295 -14.01 -5.80 2.15
N ASN A 296 -15.13 -6.10 1.50
CA ASN A 296 -15.79 -5.19 0.54
C ASN A 296 -16.57 -4.05 1.23
N TYR A 297 -16.74 -4.10 2.55
CA TYR A 297 -17.49 -3.14 3.36
C TYR A 297 -16.59 -2.18 4.13
N LEU A 298 -15.26 -2.25 3.91
CA LEU A 298 -14.29 -1.38 4.54
C LEU A 298 -13.91 -0.22 3.61
N MET A 299 -14.25 1.00 4.00
CA MET A 299 -13.79 2.22 3.33
C MET A 299 -12.43 2.61 3.91
N LYS A 300 -11.42 2.74 3.07
CA LYS A 300 -10.05 3.10 3.49
C LYS A 300 -9.72 4.53 3.11
N PHE A 301 -9.19 5.28 4.06
CA PHE A 301 -8.69 6.63 3.88
C PHE A 301 -7.23 6.71 4.27
N CYS A 302 -6.38 7.15 3.34
CA CYS A 302 -4.98 7.45 3.62
C CYS A 302 -4.86 8.94 3.93
N ILE A 303 -4.50 9.28 5.18
CA ILE A 303 -4.56 10.63 5.71
C ILE A 303 -3.17 11.13 6.08
N ASP A 304 -2.78 12.26 5.52
CA ASP A 304 -1.65 13.03 6.03
C ASP A 304 -2.12 13.99 7.14
N THR A 305 -1.89 13.60 8.39
CA THR A 305 -2.32 14.37 9.58
C THR A 305 -1.70 15.77 9.69
N LYS A 306 -0.75 16.12 8.82
CA LYS A 306 -0.12 17.44 8.82
C LYS A 306 -0.77 18.43 7.84
N SER A 307 -1.33 17.91 6.74
CA SER A 307 -1.87 18.70 5.64
C SER A 307 -3.39 18.64 5.50
N THR A 308 -4.03 17.75 6.28
CA THR A 308 -5.46 17.48 6.17
C THR A 308 -6.20 18.09 7.37
N ASP A 309 -7.31 18.75 7.10
CA ASP A 309 -8.25 19.19 8.15
C ASP A 309 -8.94 17.96 8.76
N LEU A 310 -8.56 17.63 9.99
CA LEU A 310 -9.08 16.47 10.69
C LEU A 310 -10.56 16.65 11.07
N ASP A 311 -11.01 17.87 11.34
CA ASP A 311 -12.39 18.16 11.75
C ASP A 311 -13.34 17.88 10.58
N GLU A 312 -12.97 18.29 9.36
CA GLU A 312 -13.73 18.00 8.15
C GLU A 312 -13.84 16.48 7.91
N ILE A 313 -12.72 15.75 8.11
CA ILE A 313 -12.72 14.29 7.97
C ILE A 313 -13.62 13.63 9.01
N VAL A 314 -13.53 14.04 10.27
CA VAL A 314 -14.37 13.51 11.36
C VAL A 314 -15.84 13.71 11.01
N GLU A 315 -16.24 14.92 10.61
CA GLU A 315 -17.63 15.22 10.25
C GLU A 315 -18.12 14.35 9.09
N ASN A 316 -17.32 14.17 8.04
CA ASN A 316 -17.72 13.36 6.89
C ASN A 316 -17.78 11.87 7.23
N ILE A 317 -16.86 11.34 8.04
CA ILE A 317 -16.90 9.95 8.50
C ILE A 317 -18.12 9.69 9.38
N MET A 318 -18.48 10.63 10.25
CA MET A 318 -19.68 10.50 11.08
C MET A 318 -20.96 10.45 10.25
N LYS A 319 -21.04 11.15 9.11
CA LYS A 319 -22.17 11.10 8.16
C LYS A 319 -22.31 9.74 7.46
N ILE A 320 -21.21 8.97 7.30
CA ILE A 320 -21.24 7.61 6.72
C ILE A 320 -21.95 6.62 7.67
N GLU A 321 -22.04 6.93 8.95
CA GLU A 321 -22.60 6.07 10.00
C GLU A 321 -22.01 4.65 10.01
N PRO A 322 -20.68 4.49 10.07
CA PRO A 322 -20.06 3.18 10.09
C PRO A 322 -20.36 2.43 11.39
N GLU A 323 -20.37 1.10 11.36
CA GLU A 323 -20.46 0.27 12.56
C GLU A 323 -19.16 0.28 13.36
N TYR A 324 -18.03 0.42 12.67
CA TYR A 324 -16.69 0.52 13.27
C TYR A 324 -15.90 1.66 12.64
N ILE A 325 -15.18 2.39 13.47
CA ILE A 325 -14.17 3.37 13.04
C ILE A 325 -12.81 2.89 13.53
N ILE A 326 -11.91 2.66 12.60
CA ILE A 326 -10.59 2.11 12.86
C ILE A 326 -9.56 3.18 12.49
N SER A 327 -8.71 3.57 13.44
CA SER A 327 -7.70 4.61 13.27
C SER A 327 -6.29 4.05 13.53
N ASP A 328 -5.53 3.77 12.45
CA ASP A 328 -4.11 3.40 12.53
C ASP A 328 -3.19 4.61 12.27
N LEU A 329 -3.48 5.71 12.94
CA LEU A 329 -2.72 6.96 12.83
C LEU A 329 -1.62 7.10 13.89
N ASN A 330 -1.49 6.14 14.81
CA ASN A 330 -0.63 6.22 16.00
C ASN A 330 -0.92 7.47 16.88
N THR A 331 -2.12 7.99 16.74
CA THR A 331 -2.71 9.05 17.57
C THR A 331 -4.20 8.77 17.71
N SER A 332 -4.80 9.26 18.77
CA SER A 332 -6.23 9.09 19.01
C SER A 332 -6.97 10.34 18.56
N ILE A 333 -8.06 10.13 17.87
CA ILE A 333 -9.08 11.14 17.56
C ILE A 333 -10.24 10.85 18.51
N ILE A 334 -10.36 11.65 19.57
CA ILE A 334 -11.26 11.37 20.70
C ILE A 334 -12.73 11.39 20.25
N GLU A 335 -13.08 12.20 19.29
CA GLU A 335 -14.43 12.36 18.73
C GLU A 335 -14.95 11.04 18.18
N PHE A 336 -14.09 10.19 17.61
CA PHE A 336 -14.49 8.86 17.14
C PHE A 336 -14.88 7.94 18.29
N SER A 337 -14.31 8.12 19.46
CA SER A 337 -14.60 7.32 20.64
C SER A 337 -15.87 7.74 21.40
N GLU A 338 -16.50 8.84 21.00
CA GLU A 338 -17.84 9.22 21.50
C GLU A 338 -18.93 8.26 20.99
N ARG A 339 -18.61 7.49 19.94
CA ARG A 339 -19.42 6.36 19.46
C ARG A 339 -18.83 5.05 19.93
N LYS A 340 -19.65 4.00 19.94
CA LYS A 340 -19.19 2.63 20.16
C LYS A 340 -18.59 2.03 18.89
N GLY A 341 -17.59 1.16 19.04
CA GLY A 341 -16.92 0.48 17.94
C GLY A 341 -15.73 1.27 17.38
N CYS A 342 -15.13 2.14 18.19
CA CYS A 342 -13.88 2.82 17.85
C CYS A 342 -12.67 1.96 18.24
N ILE A 343 -11.78 1.72 17.27
CA ILE A 343 -10.53 1.01 17.46
C ILE A 343 -9.40 1.92 17.03
N SER A 344 -8.47 2.24 17.93
CA SER A 344 -7.38 3.17 17.64
C SER A 344 -6.03 2.56 17.97
N THR A 345 -4.98 2.93 17.21
CA THR A 345 -3.59 2.66 17.58
C THR A 345 -2.95 3.89 18.21
N LEU A 346 -2.08 3.65 19.17
CA LEU A 346 -1.33 4.70 19.88
C LEU A 346 0.14 4.29 20.05
N CYS A 347 1.07 5.20 19.78
CA CYS A 347 2.48 4.96 20.05
C CYS A 347 2.81 5.35 21.50
N ALA A 348 2.99 4.36 22.39
CA ALA A 348 3.42 4.58 23.76
C ALA A 348 4.09 3.31 24.33
N SER A 349 5.08 3.47 25.20
CA SER A 349 5.89 2.38 25.74
C SER A 349 5.21 1.62 26.89
N SER A 350 4.24 2.24 27.56
CA SER A 350 3.49 1.64 28.68
C SER A 350 2.04 2.11 28.72
N VAL A 351 1.23 1.48 29.53
CA VAL A 351 -0.17 1.85 29.80
C VAL A 351 -0.26 3.28 30.34
N GLU A 352 0.59 3.63 31.31
CA GLU A 352 0.62 4.96 31.93
C GLU A 352 1.00 6.03 30.91
N ALA A 353 2.01 5.76 30.08
CA ALA A 353 2.43 6.66 29.01
C ALA A 353 1.32 6.84 27.96
N ALA A 354 0.58 5.76 27.65
CA ALA A 354 -0.54 5.82 26.73
C ALA A 354 -1.68 6.69 27.27
N ILE A 355 -2.08 6.48 28.54
CA ILE A 355 -3.13 7.28 29.19
C ILE A 355 -2.72 8.76 29.26
N SER A 356 -1.48 9.04 29.68
CA SER A 356 -0.96 10.41 29.76
C SER A 356 -0.99 11.09 28.38
N LYS A 357 -0.61 10.37 27.33
CA LYS A 357 -0.65 10.89 25.96
C LYS A 357 -2.06 11.19 25.46
N LEU A 358 -3.02 10.31 25.77
CA LEU A 358 -4.44 10.52 25.45
C LEU A 358 -4.99 11.76 26.16
N VAL A 359 -4.73 11.87 27.47
CA VAL A 359 -5.17 13.00 28.28
C VAL A 359 -4.59 14.31 27.72
N ASN A 360 -3.27 14.34 27.45
CA ASN A 360 -2.62 15.53 26.89
C ASN A 360 -3.20 15.92 25.53
N ASN A 361 -3.51 14.95 24.67
CA ASN A 361 -4.15 15.24 23.38
C ASN A 361 -5.50 15.94 23.56
N VAL A 362 -6.32 15.46 24.50
CA VAL A 362 -7.63 16.08 24.80
C VAL A 362 -7.47 17.47 25.44
N VAL A 363 -6.52 17.63 26.35
CA VAL A 363 -6.21 18.95 26.95
C VAL A 363 -5.86 19.98 25.89
N VAL A 364 -5.00 19.61 24.93
CA VAL A 364 -4.52 20.52 23.89
C VAL A 364 -5.59 20.82 22.85
N ASN A 365 -6.29 19.79 22.35
CA ASN A 365 -7.23 19.95 21.26
C ASN A 365 -8.55 20.60 21.69
N GLU A 366 -9.06 20.26 22.90
CA GLU A 366 -10.34 20.76 23.39
C GLU A 366 -10.20 21.87 24.44
N ASN A 367 -8.98 22.26 24.79
CA ASN A 367 -8.69 23.25 25.81
C ASN A 367 -9.36 22.95 27.17
N LEU A 368 -9.39 21.68 27.55
CA LEU A 368 -9.97 21.19 28.81
C LEU A 368 -8.94 21.16 29.95
N SER A 369 -9.42 21.26 31.18
CA SER A 369 -8.56 20.95 32.33
C SER A 369 -8.15 19.46 32.33
N GLU A 370 -6.97 19.15 32.85
CA GLU A 370 -6.47 17.76 32.94
C GLU A 370 -7.48 16.79 33.56
N LYS A 371 -8.18 17.23 34.62
CA LYS A 371 -9.20 16.42 35.29
C LYS A 371 -10.38 16.10 34.38
N LEU A 372 -10.86 17.05 33.58
CA LEU A 372 -11.96 16.84 32.64
C LEU A 372 -11.51 15.98 31.45
N ALA A 373 -10.33 16.26 30.91
CA ALA A 373 -9.74 15.48 29.84
C ALA A 373 -9.57 14.01 30.25
N LYS A 374 -9.09 13.76 31.47
CA LYS A 374 -8.94 12.42 32.03
C LYS A 374 -10.27 11.69 32.15
N ASN A 375 -11.29 12.37 32.69
CA ASN A 375 -12.63 11.78 32.74
C ASN A 375 -13.16 11.47 31.35
N LYS A 376 -12.96 12.35 30.38
CA LYS A 376 -13.40 12.13 28.99
C LYS A 376 -12.72 10.87 28.39
N VAL A 377 -11.42 10.72 28.55
CA VAL A 377 -10.69 9.53 28.09
C VAL A 377 -11.23 8.26 28.74
N LEU A 378 -11.39 8.26 30.09
CA LEU A 378 -11.86 7.09 30.83
C LEU A 378 -13.34 6.73 30.56
N THR A 379 -14.12 7.68 30.08
CA THR A 379 -15.54 7.45 29.70
C THR A 379 -15.67 6.92 28.28
N ASN A 380 -14.82 7.39 27.38
CA ASN A 380 -14.95 7.13 25.96
C ASN A 380 -14.27 5.82 25.53
N TYR A 381 -13.23 5.37 26.24
CA TYR A 381 -12.56 4.11 25.95
C TYR A 381 -12.87 3.05 26.99
N ASP A 382 -13.13 1.82 26.52
CA ASP A 382 -13.41 0.67 27.38
C ASP A 382 -12.11 -0.05 27.76
N TYR A 383 -11.23 -0.31 26.77
CA TYR A 383 -10.01 -1.10 26.98
C TYR A 383 -8.79 -0.46 26.33
N LEU A 384 -7.64 -0.64 26.98
CA LEU A 384 -6.32 -0.38 26.43
C LEU A 384 -5.51 -1.68 26.43
N VAL A 385 -5.05 -2.07 25.25
CA VAL A 385 -4.26 -3.27 25.00
C VAL A 385 -2.82 -2.85 24.71
N GLN A 386 -1.88 -3.19 25.59
CA GLN A 386 -0.47 -2.87 25.45
C GLN A 386 0.27 -3.99 24.72
N ILE A 387 1.03 -3.62 23.70
CA ILE A 387 1.81 -4.52 22.85
C ILE A 387 3.26 -4.08 22.91
N ASN A 388 4.15 -4.95 23.36
CA ASN A 388 5.57 -4.63 23.48
C ASN A 388 6.44 -5.65 22.74
N LYS A 389 7.63 -5.20 22.37
CA LYS A 389 8.73 -6.05 21.96
C LYS A 389 9.55 -6.36 23.20
N LEU A 390 9.68 -7.65 23.52
CA LEU A 390 10.48 -8.12 24.66
C LEU A 390 11.97 -8.10 24.32
N ASP A 391 12.84 -8.22 25.34
CA ASP A 391 14.29 -8.20 25.19
C ASP A 391 14.84 -9.30 24.27
N ASN A 392 14.16 -10.44 24.19
CA ASN A 392 14.46 -11.53 23.27
C ASN A 392 14.02 -11.24 21.81
N GLY A 393 13.51 -10.04 21.51
CA GLY A 393 13.05 -9.64 20.18
C GLY A 393 11.60 -10.06 19.86
N LYS A 394 10.97 -10.89 20.69
CA LYS A 394 9.59 -11.36 20.50
C LYS A 394 8.61 -10.24 20.79
N ARG A 395 7.56 -10.16 19.97
CA ARG A 395 6.47 -9.19 20.14
C ARG A 395 5.27 -9.91 20.74
N CYS A 396 4.61 -9.29 21.71
CA CYS A 396 3.43 -9.86 22.32
C CYS A 396 2.52 -8.79 22.96
N VAL A 397 1.27 -9.17 23.19
CA VAL A 397 0.37 -8.42 24.08
C VAL A 397 0.89 -8.61 25.51
N THR A 398 1.24 -7.53 26.20
CA THR A 398 1.81 -7.60 27.56
C THR A 398 0.80 -7.33 28.64
N SER A 399 -0.21 -6.50 28.37
CA SER A 399 -1.30 -6.25 29.32
C SER A 399 -2.56 -5.71 28.65
N ILE A 400 -3.69 -5.94 29.31
CA ILE A 400 -4.97 -5.32 29.01
C ILE A 400 -5.49 -4.66 30.27
N VAL A 401 -5.91 -3.41 30.13
CA VAL A 401 -6.55 -2.67 31.23
C VAL A 401 -7.93 -2.21 30.80
N GLU A 402 -8.88 -2.28 31.73
CA GLU A 402 -10.20 -1.69 31.61
C GLU A 402 -10.13 -0.23 32.08
N LEU A 403 -10.67 0.67 31.28
CA LEU A 403 -10.77 2.08 31.55
C LEU A 403 -12.21 2.37 32.00
N SER A 404 -12.39 2.94 33.16
CA SER A 404 -13.72 3.29 33.65
C SER A 404 -13.68 4.62 34.40
N PRO A 405 -14.73 5.46 34.30
CA PRO A 405 -14.82 6.68 35.10
C PRO A 405 -14.92 6.32 36.59
N ALA A 406 -14.06 6.91 37.36
CA ALA A 406 -14.04 6.65 38.80
C ALA A 406 -15.33 7.18 39.46
N ARG A 407 -15.99 6.34 40.27
CA ARG A 407 -17.07 6.80 41.17
C ARG A 407 -16.54 7.64 42.33
N THR A 408 -15.24 7.60 42.58
CA THR A 408 -14.49 8.38 43.57
C THR A 408 -13.27 9.00 42.91
N ALA A 409 -12.65 10.02 43.54
CA ALA A 409 -11.54 10.80 42.95
C ALA A 409 -10.27 10.01 42.58
N ALA A 410 -10.23 8.71 42.76
CA ALA A 410 -9.14 7.82 42.32
C ALA A 410 -9.43 7.26 40.92
N LEU A 411 -8.41 7.23 40.08
CA LEU A 411 -8.44 6.55 38.77
C LEU A 411 -8.88 5.08 38.94
N SER A 412 -9.84 4.65 38.16
CA SER A 412 -10.11 3.22 38.03
C SER A 412 -9.62 2.71 36.67
N VAL A 413 -8.33 2.41 36.66
CA VAL A 413 -7.72 1.55 35.63
C VAL A 413 -7.62 0.18 36.24
N LYS A 414 -8.44 -0.75 35.76
CA LYS A 414 -8.42 -2.13 36.30
C LYS A 414 -7.59 -3.00 35.36
N LEU A 415 -6.62 -3.71 35.92
CA LEU A 415 -5.85 -4.71 35.20
C LEU A 415 -6.76 -5.91 34.89
N VAL A 416 -6.90 -6.24 33.60
CA VAL A 416 -7.74 -7.34 33.09
C VAL A 416 -6.91 -8.54 32.71
N SER A 417 -5.74 -8.30 32.15
CA SER A 417 -4.78 -9.35 31.78
C SER A 417 -3.36 -8.81 31.83
N LYS A 418 -2.41 -9.65 32.27
CA LYS A 418 -0.98 -9.32 32.31
C LYS A 418 -0.14 -10.55 31.98
N LEU A 419 0.88 -10.37 31.17
CA LEU A 419 1.89 -11.38 30.90
C LEU A 419 2.97 -11.31 31.98
N GLU A 420 3.10 -12.36 32.81
CA GLU A 420 4.14 -12.50 33.83
C GLU A 420 4.85 -13.84 33.66
N ASN A 421 6.16 -13.82 33.59
CA ASN A 421 6.99 -15.04 33.46
C ASN A 421 6.56 -15.96 32.30
N GLY A 422 6.06 -15.38 31.20
CA GLY A 422 5.61 -16.12 30.00
C GLY A 422 4.19 -16.69 30.09
N GLN A 423 3.46 -16.42 31.17
CA GLN A 423 2.06 -16.82 31.35
C GLN A 423 1.15 -15.59 31.52
N TYR A 424 -0.09 -15.70 31.05
CA TYR A 424 -1.08 -14.65 31.28
C TYR A 424 -1.83 -14.89 32.58
N ILE A 425 -1.90 -13.85 33.42
CA ILE A 425 -2.76 -13.76 34.57
C ILE A 425 -3.98 -12.95 34.16
N ASN A 426 -5.15 -13.58 34.14
CA ASN A 426 -6.38 -13.02 33.60
C ASN A 426 -7.45 -12.80 34.68
N ASP A 427 -8.08 -11.63 34.69
CA ASP A 427 -9.26 -11.28 35.48
C ASP A 427 -10.30 -10.62 34.57
N PHE A 428 -10.83 -11.42 33.62
CA PHE A 428 -11.78 -10.92 32.63
C PHE A 428 -13.12 -10.58 33.29
N PRO A 429 -13.72 -9.40 33.00
CA PRO A 429 -15.07 -9.07 33.44
C PRO A 429 -16.11 -10.00 32.79
N GLN A 430 -17.12 -10.41 33.59
CA GLN A 430 -18.20 -11.29 33.14
C GLN A 430 -19.51 -10.49 32.97
N PRO A 431 -20.39 -10.86 32.03
CA PRO A 431 -20.24 -11.83 30.94
C PRO A 431 -19.89 -11.14 29.61
N LEU A 432 -18.83 -11.56 28.97
CA LEU A 432 -18.65 -11.34 27.53
C LEU A 432 -19.33 -12.51 26.80
N THR A 433 -20.07 -12.22 25.73
CA THR A 433 -20.71 -13.24 24.90
C THR A 433 -19.67 -14.25 24.39
N SER A 434 -19.97 -15.53 24.49
CA SER A 434 -19.02 -16.63 24.21
C SER A 434 -18.77 -16.79 22.68
N PHE A 435 -18.03 -15.88 22.08
CA PHE A 435 -17.49 -16.09 20.74
C PHE A 435 -16.11 -16.75 20.89
N ARG A 436 -15.89 -17.92 20.29
CA ARG A 436 -14.61 -18.63 20.39
C ARG A 436 -13.84 -18.52 19.09
N VAL A 437 -12.52 -18.39 19.18
CA VAL A 437 -11.59 -18.37 18.03
C VAL A 437 -11.79 -19.59 17.12
N GLU A 438 -12.10 -20.76 17.68
CA GLU A 438 -12.38 -21.99 16.92
C GLU A 438 -13.51 -21.82 15.89
N THR A 439 -14.53 -21.01 16.22
CA THR A 439 -15.63 -20.70 15.30
C THR A 439 -15.16 -19.85 14.12
N LEU A 440 -14.22 -18.92 14.34
CA LEU A 440 -13.66 -18.08 13.28
C LEU A 440 -12.72 -18.86 12.36
N ILE A 441 -11.89 -19.73 12.91
CA ILE A 441 -10.99 -20.59 12.12
C ILE A 441 -11.82 -21.51 11.21
N SER A 442 -12.87 -22.12 11.73
CA SER A 442 -13.77 -22.99 10.92
C SER A 442 -14.50 -22.22 9.80
N GLN A 443 -14.88 -20.96 10.05
CA GLN A 443 -15.52 -20.12 9.03
C GLN A 443 -14.53 -19.64 7.95
N SER A 444 -13.31 -19.31 8.31
CA SER A 444 -12.27 -18.92 7.34
C SER A 444 -11.85 -20.08 6.43
N GLY A 445 -11.77 -21.30 6.97
CA GLY A 445 -11.49 -22.51 6.19
C GLY A 445 -12.61 -22.88 5.19
N SER A 446 -13.88 -22.56 5.51
CA SER A 446 -15.02 -22.84 4.61
C SER A 446 -15.17 -21.82 3.48
N MET A 447 -14.63 -20.60 3.62
CA MET A 447 -14.67 -19.58 2.57
C MET A 447 -13.66 -19.85 1.44
N SER A 448 -12.50 -20.44 1.74
CA SER A 448 -11.49 -20.74 0.71
C SER A 448 -11.94 -21.84 -0.27
N SER A 449 -12.91 -22.69 0.11
CA SER A 449 -13.42 -23.78 -0.75
C SER A 449 -14.60 -23.39 -1.66
N ARG A 450 -15.19 -22.20 -1.48
CA ARG A 450 -16.36 -21.75 -2.28
C ARG A 450 -16.00 -20.87 -3.48
N PHE A 451 -14.74 -20.47 -3.64
CA PHE A 451 -14.30 -19.64 -4.77
C PHE A 451 -13.55 -20.39 -5.88
N TYR A 452 -13.55 -21.75 -5.84
CA TYR A 452 -13.02 -22.60 -6.91
C TYR A 452 -14.13 -23.52 -7.46
N HIS A 453 -15.17 -22.90 -8.02
CA HIS A 453 -16.05 -23.57 -8.99
C HIS A 453 -16.58 -22.56 -9.99
#